data_0d99ef51ead812295256fac6d53a6d79
#
_entry.id   0d99ef51ead812295256fac6d53a6d79
#
_cell.length_a   1.000
_cell.length_b   1.000
_cell.length_c   1.000
_cell.angle_alpha   90.00
_cell.angle_beta   90.00
_cell.angle_gamma   90.00
#
_symmetry.space_group_name_H-M   'P 1'
#
loop_
_entity.id
_entity.type
_entity.pdbx_description
1 polymer ?
#
loop_
_entity_poly.entity_id
_entity_poly.type
_entity_poly.pdbx_seq_one_letter_code
_entity_poly.pdbx_strand_id
1 'polypeptide(L)'
;YITLVTIVAAMLSLGGCIVNDIPYPNRQPSFKAFEVEGQVGVSEFDNVKRTVSLTVDGEHDITDVRVIYYEISDSTEMVPEMPESLNLSRPYRCTLRTWQDYEWTIDAKWDVNYIINVENQVGNASIDTVNRVAIVTVAKSQPLTSVRIDKMELGPANAVITPDPYERKYDLLGDGTVFEVSMFGRTEQWRVSAQHANFTISGKTLVAWTKTATATADVPVGSNQEMGYEYRRDVDEGWSKTDIGNVSLEGGTMTAVMTDLEPGTKYVCRPFLGDERGQEQTFTTDDVVDIPNMSFEEWFNKRKNNHDCWFPYAEGGAPYWATGNDGIAMVSDGATYPVTDKVKEGRY
;
A
#
# COMPACT_ATOMS: atom_id res chain seq x y z
N TYR A 1 37.08 6.91 78.92
CA TYR A 1 35.80 6.31 78.43
C TYR A 1 34.77 7.40 78.11
N ILE A 2 34.65 8.45 78.94
CA ILE A 2 33.68 9.56 78.76
C ILE A 2 33.98 10.40 77.52
N THR A 3 35.22 10.64 77.20
CA THR A 3 35.68 11.43 76.04
C THR A 3 35.44 10.69 74.68
N LEU A 4 35.52 9.36 74.69
CA LEU A 4 35.29 8.56 73.49
C LEU A 4 33.78 8.47 73.15
N VAL A 5 32.95 8.43 74.19
CA VAL A 5 31.46 8.39 74.01
C VAL A 5 30.95 9.73 73.50
N THR A 6 31.52 10.84 73.93
CA THR A 6 31.15 12.20 73.44
C THR A 6 31.58 12.44 72.02
N ILE A 7 32.70 11.89 71.55
CA ILE A 7 33.13 12.00 70.13
C ILE A 7 32.21 11.11 69.22
N VAL A 8 31.86 9.93 69.66
CA VAL A 8 30.94 9.07 68.89
C VAL A 8 29.53 9.66 68.84
N ALA A 9 29.03 10.27 69.92
CA ALA A 9 27.75 10.97 69.91
C ALA A 9 27.76 12.22 69.02
N ALA A 10 28.88 12.97 68.95
CA ALA A 10 29.02 14.10 68.06
C ALA A 10 29.14 13.71 66.56
N MET A 11 29.72 12.54 66.28
CA MET A 11 29.75 12.00 64.89
C MET A 11 28.42 11.46 64.42
N LEU A 12 27.56 10.98 65.31
CA LEU A 12 26.21 10.49 64.98
C LEU A 12 25.20 11.64 64.75
N SER A 13 25.48 12.85 65.24
CA SER A 13 24.63 14.02 65.04
C SER A 13 24.92 14.78 63.75
N LEU A 14 25.99 14.45 63.02
CA LEU A 14 26.34 15.06 61.72
C LEU A 14 25.80 14.26 60.51
N GLY A 15 25.12 13.14 60.78
CA GLY A 15 24.37 12.38 59.74
C GLY A 15 23.01 12.96 59.47
N GLY A 16 22.84 14.26 59.48
CA GLY A 16 21.64 14.89 58.94
C GLY A 16 21.59 14.64 57.43
N CYS A 17 20.91 13.61 56.99
CA CYS A 17 20.39 13.61 55.62
C CYS A 17 19.59 14.89 55.47
N ILE A 18 20.11 15.83 54.70
CA ILE A 18 19.31 16.90 54.16
C ILE A 18 18.33 16.19 53.21
N VAL A 19 17.18 15.78 53.74
CA VAL A 19 16.04 15.46 52.91
C VAL A 19 15.64 16.79 52.31
N ASN A 20 15.96 16.95 51.04
CA ASN A 20 15.58 18.14 50.31
C ASN A 20 14.09 18.00 50.01
N ASP A 21 13.22 18.28 50.99
CA ASP A 21 11.78 18.26 50.95
C ASP A 21 11.18 19.44 50.14
N ILE A 22 11.99 20.14 49.39
CA ILE A 22 11.50 21.06 48.41
C ILE A 22 11.09 20.18 47.23
N PRO A 23 9.81 20.05 46.93
CA PRO A 23 9.42 19.47 45.66
C PRO A 23 9.89 20.42 44.57
N TYR A 24 11.12 20.22 44.11
CA TYR A 24 11.47 20.77 42.82
C TYR A 24 10.52 20.10 41.83
N PRO A 25 9.53 20.80 41.29
CA PRO A 25 8.90 20.32 40.13
C PRO A 25 9.99 20.13 39.11
N ASN A 26 10.26 18.90 38.70
CA ASN A 26 11.19 18.56 37.63
C ASN A 26 10.56 19.05 36.33
N ARG A 27 10.37 20.36 36.24
CA ARG A 27 9.81 21.06 35.10
C ARG A 27 10.93 21.26 34.11
N GLN A 28 11.16 20.25 33.30
CA GLN A 28 11.95 20.46 32.11
C GLN A 28 11.22 21.51 31.26
N PRO A 29 11.93 22.52 30.76
CA PRO A 29 11.33 23.51 29.90
C PRO A 29 10.83 22.85 28.61
N SER A 30 9.68 23.27 28.16
CA SER A 30 9.01 22.72 26.99
C SER A 30 8.32 23.80 26.17
N PHE A 31 8.10 23.53 24.90
CA PHE A 31 7.14 24.26 24.12
C PHE A 31 5.73 23.87 24.58
N LYS A 32 4.84 24.86 24.72
CA LYS A 32 3.40 24.70 24.98
C LYS A 32 2.58 24.89 23.73
N ALA A 33 3.02 25.78 22.85
CA ALA A 33 2.43 26.02 21.55
C ALA A 33 3.49 26.44 20.54
N PHE A 34 3.27 26.11 19.28
CA PHE A 34 4.10 26.56 18.16
C PHE A 34 3.27 26.53 16.88
N GLU A 35 3.19 27.68 16.20
CA GLU A 35 2.42 27.84 14.99
C GLU A 35 3.20 28.67 13.96
N VAL A 36 3.14 28.23 12.72
CA VAL A 36 3.77 28.90 11.58
C VAL A 36 2.78 29.15 10.46
N GLU A 37 3.11 30.05 9.55
CA GLU A 37 2.34 30.32 8.35
C GLU A 37 2.32 29.06 7.44
N GLY A 38 1.15 28.74 6.89
CA GLY A 38 0.97 27.54 6.06
C GLY A 38 0.99 26.21 6.83
N GLN A 39 0.88 26.25 8.15
CA GLN A 39 0.84 25.01 8.92
C GLN A 39 -0.41 24.20 8.67
N VAL A 40 -0.25 22.91 8.40
CA VAL A 40 -1.32 21.93 8.27
C VAL A 40 -1.48 21.15 9.58
N GLY A 41 -2.64 21.26 10.20
CA GLY A 41 -2.91 20.62 11.49
C GLY A 41 -2.28 21.36 12.67
N VAL A 42 -1.98 20.62 13.73
CA VAL A 42 -1.39 21.15 14.97
C VAL A 42 0.04 20.62 15.15
N SER A 43 0.90 21.41 15.79
CA SER A 43 2.24 20.96 16.13
C SER A 43 2.21 19.84 17.17
N GLU A 44 3.05 18.84 17.02
CA GLU A 44 3.26 17.75 17.95
C GLU A 44 4.50 18.02 18.82
N PHE A 45 4.42 17.77 20.13
CA PHE A 45 5.49 18.02 21.08
C PHE A 45 5.95 16.71 21.73
N ASP A 46 7.21 16.33 21.48
CA ASP A 46 7.87 15.22 22.18
C ASP A 46 8.82 15.78 23.24
N ASN A 47 8.36 15.81 24.49
CA ASN A 47 9.14 16.35 25.61
C ASN A 47 10.34 15.46 25.98
N VAL A 48 10.35 14.19 25.60
CA VAL A 48 11.45 13.26 25.88
C VAL A 48 12.58 13.47 24.87
N LYS A 49 12.22 13.52 23.58
CA LYS A 49 13.18 13.81 22.50
C LYS A 49 13.45 15.29 22.36
N ARG A 50 12.65 16.16 22.99
CA ARG A 50 12.68 17.61 22.88
C ARG A 50 12.54 18.06 21.44
N THR A 51 11.47 17.63 20.81
CA THR A 51 11.19 17.92 19.41
C THR A 51 9.80 18.53 19.27
N VAL A 52 9.72 19.57 18.44
CA VAL A 52 8.46 20.08 17.89
C VAL A 52 8.37 19.60 16.45
N SER A 53 7.33 18.89 16.10
CA SER A 53 7.10 18.39 14.75
C SER A 53 5.83 19.00 14.16
N LEU A 54 5.92 19.48 12.92
CA LEU A 54 4.78 20.10 12.23
C LEU A 54 4.82 19.80 10.73
N THR A 55 3.73 20.14 10.04
CA THR A 55 3.66 20.03 8.59
C THR A 55 3.37 21.42 8.01
N VAL A 56 4.11 21.80 6.98
CA VAL A 56 3.90 23.03 6.21
C VAL A 56 3.34 22.63 4.84
N ASP A 57 2.28 23.31 4.39
CA ASP A 57 1.69 23.04 3.07
C ASP A 57 2.65 23.37 1.91
N GLY A 58 2.34 22.86 0.74
CA GLY A 58 3.16 23.06 -0.45
C GLY A 58 3.04 24.47 -1.05
N GLU A 59 2.14 25.32 -0.58
CA GLU A 59 1.94 26.68 -1.11
C GLU A 59 2.89 27.68 -0.46
N HIS A 60 3.50 27.33 0.69
CA HIS A 60 4.44 28.16 1.42
C HIS A 60 5.89 27.69 1.26
N ASP A 61 6.80 28.66 1.22
CA ASP A 61 8.24 28.36 1.11
C ASP A 61 8.79 27.84 2.44
N ILE A 62 9.05 26.55 2.53
CA ILE A 62 9.63 25.92 3.72
C ILE A 62 10.98 26.52 4.15
N THR A 63 11.65 27.28 3.26
CA THR A 63 12.94 27.93 3.59
C THR A 63 12.79 29.29 4.23
N ASP A 64 11.59 29.87 4.26
CA ASP A 64 11.27 31.18 4.83
C ASP A 64 9.86 31.19 5.43
N VAL A 65 9.65 30.35 6.44
CA VAL A 65 8.33 30.16 7.08
C VAL A 65 8.19 31.14 8.22
N ARG A 66 7.19 32.03 8.15
CA ARG A 66 6.94 33.02 9.21
C ARG A 66 6.37 32.35 10.46
N VAL A 67 6.95 32.67 11.63
CA VAL A 67 6.43 32.23 12.93
C VAL A 67 5.26 33.12 13.31
N ILE A 68 4.07 32.51 13.48
CA ILE A 68 2.85 33.21 13.85
C ILE A 68 2.72 33.33 15.37
N TYR A 69 2.99 32.22 16.06
CA TYR A 69 2.86 32.16 17.51
C TYR A 69 3.75 31.05 18.10
N TYR A 70 4.29 31.31 19.27
CA TYR A 70 4.90 30.26 20.09
C TYR A 70 4.70 30.58 21.57
N GLU A 71 4.63 29.53 22.37
CA GLU A 71 4.61 29.61 23.83
C GLU A 71 5.56 28.56 24.42
N ILE A 72 6.37 28.98 25.37
CA ILE A 72 7.28 28.11 26.11
C ILE A 72 6.93 28.12 27.60
N SER A 73 7.46 27.19 28.35
CA SER A 73 7.25 27.10 29.82
C SER A 73 7.63 28.38 30.52
N ASP A 74 6.94 28.68 31.62
CA ASP A 74 7.21 29.85 32.47
C ASP A 74 8.64 29.84 32.99
N SER A 75 9.24 31.04 33.14
CA SER A 75 10.62 31.23 33.59
C SER A 75 11.67 30.51 32.71
N THR A 76 11.39 30.40 31.45
CA THR A 76 12.29 29.81 30.42
C THR A 76 12.69 30.91 29.44
N GLU A 77 13.99 30.96 29.13
CA GLU A 77 14.57 31.79 28.08
C GLU A 77 14.83 30.92 26.84
N MET A 78 14.56 31.44 25.67
CA MET A 78 14.94 30.77 24.43
C MET A 78 16.17 31.40 23.80
N VAL A 79 17.15 30.58 23.43
CA VAL A 79 18.45 31.04 22.88
C VAL A 79 18.74 30.24 21.59
N PRO A 80 18.95 30.88 20.43
CA PRO A 80 18.70 32.32 20.20
C PRO A 80 17.19 32.65 20.34
N GLU A 81 16.88 33.95 20.48
CA GLU A 81 15.50 34.42 20.43
C GLU A 81 14.83 33.95 19.11
N MET A 82 13.52 33.63 19.16
CA MET A 82 12.78 33.15 18.01
C MET A 82 12.82 34.22 16.90
N PRO A 83 13.36 33.91 15.71
CA PRO A 83 13.31 34.84 14.60
C PRO A 83 11.87 34.97 14.04
N GLU A 84 11.64 36.03 13.29
CA GLU A 84 10.32 36.25 12.64
C GLU A 84 9.99 35.14 11.60
N SER A 85 11.01 34.60 10.93
CA SER A 85 10.89 33.47 10.01
C SER A 85 11.99 32.43 10.22
N LEU A 86 11.69 31.20 9.84
CA LEU A 86 12.53 30.02 9.98
C LEU A 86 12.76 29.34 8.63
N ASN A 87 13.99 28.90 8.44
CA ASN A 87 14.28 27.91 7.39
C ASN A 87 14.07 26.51 7.96
N LEU A 88 12.93 25.91 7.64
CA LEU A 88 12.52 24.58 8.08
C LEU A 88 12.79 23.48 7.03
N SER A 89 13.53 23.78 5.95
CA SER A 89 14.03 22.76 5.02
C SER A 89 15.01 21.77 5.67
N ARG A 90 15.44 22.08 6.87
CA ARG A 90 16.25 21.27 7.78
C ARG A 90 15.84 21.56 9.21
N PRO A 91 16.05 20.63 10.16
CA PRO A 91 15.70 20.83 11.55
C PRO A 91 16.34 22.10 12.13
N TYR A 92 15.53 22.99 12.69
CA TYR A 92 15.98 24.19 13.38
C TYR A 92 16.28 23.86 14.85
N ARG A 93 17.44 24.25 15.35
CA ARG A 93 17.87 23.99 16.73
C ARG A 93 17.84 25.26 17.56
N CYS A 94 17.26 25.15 18.75
CA CYS A 94 17.26 26.21 19.76
C CYS A 94 17.49 25.60 21.13
N THR A 95 17.79 26.45 22.09
CA THR A 95 18.02 26.07 23.49
C THR A 95 16.94 26.72 24.35
N LEU A 96 16.22 25.93 25.11
CA LEU A 96 15.37 26.41 26.20
C LEU A 96 16.19 26.39 27.48
N ARG A 97 16.43 27.57 28.06
CA ARG A 97 17.28 27.77 29.20
C ARG A 97 16.45 28.07 30.44
N THR A 98 16.75 27.36 31.51
CA THR A 98 16.29 27.67 32.87
C THR A 98 17.52 27.71 33.78
N TRP A 99 17.73 26.74 34.65
CA TRP A 99 18.96 26.51 35.43
C TRP A 99 20.03 25.80 34.60
N GLN A 100 19.60 25.11 33.55
CA GLN A 100 20.38 24.33 32.61
C GLN A 100 19.90 24.62 31.21
N ASP A 101 20.71 24.27 30.24
CA ASP A 101 20.42 24.37 28.83
C ASP A 101 19.80 23.07 28.35
N TYR A 102 18.69 23.18 27.64
CA TYR A 102 17.94 22.05 27.03
C TYR A 102 17.81 22.30 25.53
N GLU A 103 18.55 21.53 24.75
CA GLU A 103 18.45 21.61 23.28
C GLU A 103 17.11 21.09 22.81
N TRP A 104 16.44 21.88 22.00
CA TRP A 104 15.21 21.54 21.30
C TRP A 104 15.41 21.63 19.80
N THR A 105 14.65 20.81 19.08
CA THR A 105 14.65 20.79 17.63
C THR A 105 13.24 21.04 17.13
N ILE A 106 13.09 21.98 16.21
CA ILE A 106 11.85 22.20 15.46
C ILE A 106 12.06 21.57 14.09
N ASP A 107 11.25 20.58 13.75
CA ASP A 107 11.33 19.82 12.50
C ASP A 107 10.01 19.92 11.75
N ALA A 108 10.08 20.19 10.46
CA ALA A 108 8.91 20.33 9.63
C ALA A 108 8.95 19.41 8.42
N LYS A 109 7.83 18.75 8.16
CA LYS A 109 7.57 18.08 6.90
C LYS A 109 6.98 19.09 5.92
N TRP A 110 7.55 19.19 4.73
CA TRP A 110 6.95 19.96 3.65
C TRP A 110 5.96 19.06 2.89
N ASP A 111 4.68 19.47 2.80
CA ASP A 111 3.63 18.70 2.15
C ASP A 111 3.61 18.97 0.64
N VAL A 112 4.65 18.50 -0.02
CA VAL A 112 4.79 18.53 -1.47
C VAL A 112 4.97 17.14 -2.02
N ASN A 113 4.49 16.95 -3.23
CA ASN A 113 4.66 15.69 -3.93
C ASN A 113 5.95 15.68 -4.75
N TYR A 114 6.61 14.53 -4.70
CA TYR A 114 7.73 14.22 -5.58
C TYR A 114 7.37 12.97 -6.36
N ILE A 115 6.98 13.13 -7.61
CA ILE A 115 6.49 12.04 -8.46
C ILE A 115 7.17 12.15 -9.82
N ILE A 116 7.70 11.05 -10.31
CA ILE A 116 8.13 10.90 -11.70
C ILE A 116 7.61 9.58 -12.23
N ASN A 117 6.80 9.66 -13.26
CA ASN A 117 6.33 8.51 -14.01
C ASN A 117 6.76 8.65 -15.48
N VAL A 118 7.23 7.57 -16.05
CA VAL A 118 7.70 7.51 -17.43
C VAL A 118 7.06 6.33 -18.17
N GLU A 119 7.10 6.37 -19.50
CA GLU A 119 6.64 5.23 -20.31
C GLU A 119 7.42 3.95 -19.98
N ASN A 120 6.71 2.81 -19.98
CA ASN A 120 7.27 1.48 -19.70
C ASN A 120 8.01 1.38 -18.35
N GLN A 121 7.56 2.12 -17.34
CA GLN A 121 8.15 2.11 -16.02
C GLN A 121 7.93 0.78 -15.29
N VAL A 122 8.96 0.32 -14.59
CA VAL A 122 8.97 -0.86 -13.73
C VAL A 122 9.26 -0.41 -12.29
N GLY A 123 8.26 -0.46 -11.45
CA GLY A 123 8.37 0.02 -10.07
C GLY A 123 8.29 1.55 -9.94
N ASN A 124 8.35 2.03 -8.71
CA ASN A 124 8.37 3.47 -8.42
C ASN A 124 9.74 4.07 -8.74
N ALA A 125 9.75 5.35 -9.09
CA ALA A 125 10.99 6.12 -9.17
C ALA A 125 11.67 6.22 -7.79
N SER A 126 12.99 6.14 -7.76
CA SER A 126 13.79 6.46 -6.58
C SER A 126 14.10 7.95 -6.60
N ILE A 127 13.61 8.69 -5.60
CA ILE A 127 13.74 10.15 -5.54
C ILE A 127 14.52 10.54 -4.29
N ASP A 128 15.68 11.17 -4.47
CA ASP A 128 16.50 11.76 -3.42
C ASP A 128 16.29 13.27 -3.43
N THR A 129 15.48 13.76 -2.51
CA THR A 129 15.12 15.18 -2.39
C THR A 129 16.27 16.02 -1.85
N VAL A 130 17.23 15.43 -1.16
CA VAL A 130 18.40 16.12 -0.60
C VAL A 130 19.42 16.43 -1.71
N ASN A 131 19.75 15.41 -2.49
CA ASN A 131 20.71 15.54 -3.59
C ASN A 131 20.05 15.96 -4.91
N ARG A 132 18.71 16.04 -4.97
CA ARG A 132 17.92 16.38 -6.15
C ARG A 132 18.21 15.46 -7.32
N VAL A 133 18.17 14.17 -7.02
CA VAL A 133 18.38 13.11 -8.02
C VAL A 133 17.15 12.21 -8.05
N ALA A 134 16.70 11.90 -9.25
CA ALA A 134 15.67 10.89 -9.44
C ALA A 134 16.13 9.85 -10.45
N ILE A 135 15.87 8.58 -10.13
CA ILE A 135 16.21 7.45 -10.97
C ILE A 135 14.94 6.67 -11.25
N VAL A 136 14.57 6.58 -12.50
CA VAL A 136 13.46 5.74 -12.95
C VAL A 136 13.98 4.41 -13.48
N THR A 137 13.22 3.35 -13.22
CA THR A 137 13.53 2.03 -13.77
C THR A 137 12.51 1.71 -14.86
N VAL A 138 12.97 1.29 -16.03
CA VAL A 138 12.13 1.00 -17.18
C VAL A 138 12.37 -0.40 -17.74
N ALA A 139 11.44 -0.88 -18.56
CA ALA A 139 11.58 -2.16 -19.24
C ALA A 139 12.87 -2.23 -20.05
N LYS A 140 13.42 -3.44 -20.23
CA LYS A 140 14.64 -3.66 -21.02
C LYS A 140 14.48 -3.27 -22.49
N SER A 141 13.26 -3.33 -23.01
CA SER A 141 12.93 -2.91 -24.39
C SER A 141 12.87 -1.40 -24.57
N GLN A 142 12.79 -0.61 -23.48
CA GLN A 142 12.70 0.85 -23.54
C GLN A 142 14.08 1.47 -23.77
N PRO A 143 14.31 2.20 -24.90
CA PRO A 143 15.55 2.93 -25.12
C PRO A 143 15.72 4.06 -24.09
N LEU A 144 16.81 4.06 -23.32
CA LEU A 144 17.08 5.07 -22.28
C LEU A 144 17.38 6.46 -22.88
N THR A 145 17.80 6.53 -24.15
CA THR A 145 18.06 7.78 -24.88
C THR A 145 16.80 8.46 -25.42
N SER A 146 15.62 7.84 -25.25
CA SER A 146 14.36 8.36 -25.79
C SER A 146 13.19 7.92 -24.90
N VAL A 147 13.07 8.53 -23.72
CA VAL A 147 12.07 8.21 -22.71
C VAL A 147 11.05 9.34 -22.63
N ARG A 148 9.75 9.00 -22.74
CA ARG A 148 8.67 9.96 -22.52
C ARG A 148 8.37 10.02 -21.02
N ILE A 149 8.20 11.24 -20.52
CA ILE A 149 7.75 11.49 -19.17
C ILE A 149 6.22 11.62 -19.18
N ASP A 150 5.54 10.81 -18.42
CA ASP A 150 4.08 10.79 -18.33
C ASP A 150 3.57 11.68 -17.18
N LYS A 151 4.34 11.78 -16.09
CA LYS A 151 4.07 12.67 -14.97
C LYS A 151 5.38 13.10 -14.29
N MET A 152 5.51 14.39 -13.96
CA MET A 152 6.63 14.90 -13.18
C MET A 152 6.16 16.01 -12.24
N GLU A 153 6.34 15.78 -10.96
CA GLU A 153 6.10 16.74 -9.87
C GLU A 153 7.35 16.72 -8.99
N LEU A 154 8.08 17.82 -8.93
CA LEU A 154 9.36 17.95 -8.20
C LEU A 154 9.34 19.15 -7.27
N GLY A 155 8.22 19.36 -6.58
CA GLY A 155 8.02 20.49 -5.69
C GLY A 155 6.53 20.85 -5.57
N PRO A 156 6.23 22.08 -5.13
CA PRO A 156 4.87 22.57 -5.02
C PRO A 156 4.14 22.60 -6.37
N ALA A 157 2.80 22.59 -6.33
CA ALA A 157 1.97 22.52 -7.53
C ALA A 157 2.20 23.67 -8.52
N ASN A 158 2.69 24.83 -8.06
CA ASN A 158 3.02 25.99 -8.88
C ASN A 158 4.48 26.02 -9.34
N ALA A 159 5.28 25.01 -9.06
CA ALA A 159 6.65 24.93 -9.55
C ALA A 159 6.71 24.84 -11.09
N VAL A 160 7.59 25.61 -11.69
CA VAL A 160 7.83 25.60 -13.14
C VAL A 160 9.04 24.74 -13.43
N ILE A 161 8.86 23.72 -14.25
CA ILE A 161 9.92 22.78 -14.65
C ILE A 161 10.41 23.12 -16.06
N THR A 162 11.71 23.29 -16.22
CA THR A 162 12.35 23.61 -17.50
C THR A 162 13.53 22.65 -17.76
N PRO A 163 13.62 22.03 -18.97
CA PRO A 163 12.66 22.10 -20.05
C PRO A 163 11.31 21.46 -19.69
N ASP A 164 10.24 21.79 -20.42
CA ASP A 164 8.92 21.17 -20.19
C ASP A 164 9.02 19.65 -20.31
N PRO A 165 8.72 18.90 -19.23
CA PRO A 165 8.88 17.44 -19.22
C PRO A 165 7.98 16.70 -20.22
N TYR A 166 6.93 17.35 -20.72
CA TYR A 166 5.92 16.72 -21.59
C TYR A 166 6.09 17.05 -23.07
N GLU A 167 6.96 18.01 -23.42
CA GLU A 167 7.11 18.51 -24.78
C GLU A 167 7.75 17.47 -25.73
N ARG A 168 8.65 16.65 -25.20
CA ARG A 168 9.45 15.70 -26.01
C ARG A 168 9.88 14.48 -25.20
N LYS A 169 10.51 13.52 -25.88
CA LYS A 169 11.26 12.45 -25.21
C LYS A 169 12.65 12.93 -24.80
N TYR A 170 13.14 12.41 -23.70
CA TYR A 170 14.40 12.81 -23.07
C TYR A 170 15.43 11.69 -23.11
N ASP A 171 16.70 12.07 -23.21
CA ASP A 171 17.82 11.16 -22.98
C ASP A 171 18.07 11.06 -21.47
N LEU A 172 17.74 9.90 -20.92
CA LEU A 172 17.90 9.60 -19.50
C LEU A 172 19.02 8.57 -19.26
N LEU A 173 19.86 8.29 -20.28
CA LEU A 173 20.98 7.37 -20.17
C LEU A 173 22.12 7.98 -19.33
N GLY A 174 22.76 7.17 -18.51
CA GLY A 174 23.92 7.58 -17.70
C GLY A 174 23.55 8.65 -16.67
N ASP A 175 24.13 9.84 -16.82
CA ASP A 175 23.82 10.98 -15.95
C ASP A 175 22.42 11.58 -16.19
N GLY A 176 21.78 11.22 -17.30
CA GLY A 176 20.43 11.64 -17.64
C GLY A 176 20.31 13.11 -18.03
N THR A 177 19.11 13.65 -17.80
CA THR A 177 18.76 15.04 -18.12
C THR A 177 18.61 15.87 -16.84
N VAL A 178 19.08 17.12 -16.87
CA VAL A 178 18.86 18.07 -15.79
C VAL A 178 17.62 18.90 -16.09
N PHE A 179 16.72 18.95 -15.10
CA PHE A 179 15.54 19.80 -15.09
C PHE A 179 15.72 20.91 -14.05
N GLU A 180 15.44 22.14 -14.43
CA GLU A 180 15.40 23.27 -13.51
C GLU A 180 13.98 23.41 -12.98
N VAL A 181 13.84 23.39 -11.66
CA VAL A 181 12.57 23.55 -10.95
C VAL A 181 12.57 24.92 -10.27
N SER A 182 11.78 25.85 -10.80
CA SER A 182 11.68 27.21 -10.29
C SER A 182 10.45 27.36 -9.40
N MET A 183 10.66 27.82 -8.18
CA MET A 183 9.63 28.01 -7.17
C MET A 183 10.05 29.08 -6.16
N PHE A 184 9.15 29.90 -5.67
CA PHE A 184 9.39 30.93 -4.63
C PHE A 184 10.64 31.82 -4.91
N GLY A 185 10.85 32.17 -6.19
CA GLY A 185 11.97 33.03 -6.59
C GLY A 185 13.35 32.35 -6.59
N ARG A 186 13.43 31.06 -6.36
CA ARG A 186 14.65 30.25 -6.45
C ARG A 186 14.51 29.15 -7.50
N THR A 187 15.64 28.65 -7.99
CA THR A 187 15.70 27.56 -8.96
C THR A 187 16.57 26.44 -8.39
N GLU A 188 16.05 25.23 -8.47
CA GLU A 188 16.75 24.00 -8.08
C GLU A 188 17.02 23.16 -9.33
N GLN A 189 18.20 22.54 -9.40
CA GLN A 189 18.53 21.62 -10.49
C GLN A 189 18.31 20.17 -10.06
N TRP A 190 17.41 19.49 -10.75
CA TRP A 190 17.11 18.08 -10.56
C TRP A 190 17.71 17.26 -11.68
N ARG A 191 18.43 16.22 -11.34
CA ARG A 191 18.97 15.27 -12.30
C ARG A 191 18.05 14.06 -12.36
N VAL A 192 17.55 13.77 -13.56
CA VAL A 192 16.67 12.63 -13.82
C VAL A 192 17.36 11.67 -14.75
N SER A 193 17.55 10.43 -14.34
CA SER A 193 18.16 9.38 -15.13
C SER A 193 17.31 8.11 -15.13
N ALA A 194 17.57 7.23 -16.09
CA ALA A 194 16.88 5.96 -16.22
C ALA A 194 17.85 4.79 -16.24
N GLN A 195 17.38 3.66 -15.75
CA GLN A 195 18.08 2.38 -15.83
C GLN A 195 17.11 1.27 -16.26
N HIS A 196 17.66 0.21 -16.84
CA HIS A 196 16.85 -0.96 -17.15
C HIS A 196 16.54 -1.79 -15.90
N ALA A 197 15.33 -2.34 -15.86
CA ALA A 197 14.92 -3.24 -14.81
C ALA A 197 15.81 -4.51 -14.81
N ASN A 198 16.32 -4.85 -13.65
CA ASN A 198 16.89 -6.16 -13.38
C ASN A 198 15.85 -7.00 -12.61
N PHE A 199 14.70 -7.18 -13.24
CA PHE A 199 13.55 -7.86 -12.66
C PHE A 199 13.13 -9.01 -13.58
N THR A 200 12.75 -10.14 -12.98
CA THR A 200 12.15 -11.28 -13.69
C THR A 200 10.82 -11.58 -13.01
N ILE A 201 9.74 -11.50 -13.77
CA ILE A 201 8.42 -11.82 -13.25
C ILE A 201 8.32 -13.31 -12.93
N SER A 202 7.77 -13.64 -11.76
CA SER A 202 7.63 -15.02 -11.28
C SER A 202 6.21 -15.28 -10.82
N GLY A 203 5.61 -16.36 -11.33
CA GLY A 203 4.32 -16.85 -10.85
C GLY A 203 4.42 -17.40 -9.43
N LYS A 204 3.37 -17.17 -8.62
CA LYS A 204 3.27 -17.62 -7.23
C LYS A 204 2.27 -18.75 -7.05
N THR A 205 0.99 -18.42 -7.16
CA THR A 205 -0.11 -19.36 -6.97
C THR A 205 -0.86 -19.56 -8.27
N LEU A 206 -1.39 -20.76 -8.44
CA LEU A 206 -2.19 -21.12 -9.57
C LEU A 206 -3.27 -22.09 -9.10
N VAL A 207 -4.52 -21.70 -9.24
CA VAL A 207 -5.69 -22.50 -8.87
C VAL A 207 -6.59 -22.62 -10.09
N ALA A 208 -6.85 -23.83 -10.52
CA ALA A 208 -7.69 -24.11 -11.65
C ALA A 208 -9.06 -24.65 -11.21
N TRP A 209 -10.08 -24.36 -12.00
CA TRP A 209 -11.45 -24.85 -11.90
C TRP A 209 -11.86 -25.45 -13.24
N THR A 210 -13.09 -25.82 -13.39
CA THR A 210 -13.60 -26.46 -14.62
C THR A 210 -13.42 -25.59 -15.87
N LYS A 211 -13.65 -24.27 -15.79
CA LYS A 211 -13.60 -23.35 -16.95
C LYS A 211 -12.82 -22.08 -16.71
N THR A 212 -12.19 -21.95 -15.54
CA THR A 212 -11.40 -20.80 -15.18
C THR A 212 -10.14 -21.22 -14.42
N ALA A 213 -9.12 -20.38 -14.44
CA ALA A 213 -7.99 -20.52 -13.54
C ALA A 213 -7.55 -19.14 -13.03
N THR A 214 -7.22 -19.07 -11.76
CA THR A 214 -6.69 -17.87 -11.12
C THR A 214 -5.22 -18.06 -10.83
N ALA A 215 -4.41 -17.12 -11.29
CA ALA A 215 -2.97 -17.13 -11.06
C ALA A 215 -2.50 -15.80 -10.47
N THR A 216 -1.45 -15.84 -9.65
CA THR A 216 -0.84 -14.66 -9.06
C THR A 216 0.65 -14.57 -9.36
N ALA A 217 1.16 -13.36 -9.45
CA ALA A 217 2.59 -13.10 -9.62
C ALA A 217 3.00 -11.82 -8.86
N ASP A 218 4.29 -11.73 -8.48
CA ASP A 218 4.84 -10.49 -7.95
C ASP A 218 5.20 -9.53 -9.07
N VAL A 219 4.76 -8.28 -8.90
CA VAL A 219 5.05 -7.18 -9.82
C VAL A 219 5.53 -5.98 -9.00
N PRO A 220 6.60 -5.29 -9.40
CA PRO A 220 7.05 -4.09 -8.68
C PRO A 220 5.95 -3.03 -8.63
N VAL A 221 5.67 -2.53 -7.41
CA VAL A 221 4.68 -1.46 -7.20
C VAL A 221 5.08 -0.22 -7.98
N GLY A 222 4.13 0.37 -8.71
CA GLY A 222 4.40 1.52 -9.59
C GLY A 222 4.72 1.15 -11.04
N SER A 223 4.72 -0.14 -11.39
CA SER A 223 4.80 -0.55 -12.81
C SER A 223 3.53 -0.13 -13.55
N ASN A 224 3.70 0.41 -14.76
CA ASN A 224 2.60 0.91 -15.59
C ASN A 224 2.46 0.19 -16.94
N GLN A 225 3.14 -0.92 -17.11
CA GLN A 225 3.07 -1.74 -18.31
C GLN A 225 1.85 -2.66 -18.30
N GLU A 226 1.46 -3.13 -19.50
CA GLU A 226 0.51 -4.24 -19.61
C GLU A 226 1.01 -5.45 -18.82
N MET A 227 0.14 -6.06 -18.03
CA MET A 227 0.48 -7.22 -17.21
C MET A 227 -0.65 -8.24 -17.18
N GLY A 228 -0.30 -9.49 -16.89
CA GLY A 228 -1.26 -10.58 -16.82
C GLY A 228 -0.61 -11.93 -16.96
N TYR A 229 -1.38 -12.87 -17.46
CA TYR A 229 -0.91 -14.21 -17.81
C TYR A 229 -1.16 -14.49 -19.30
N GLU A 230 -0.16 -15.04 -19.97
CA GLU A 230 -0.31 -15.72 -21.25
C GLU A 230 -0.60 -17.19 -20.98
N TYR A 231 -1.55 -17.79 -21.70
CA TYR A 231 -1.91 -19.19 -21.55
C TYR A 231 -2.28 -19.83 -22.86
N ARG A 232 -2.14 -21.14 -22.97
CA ARG A 232 -2.51 -21.96 -24.12
C ARG A 232 -2.78 -23.38 -23.67
N ARG A 233 -3.53 -24.16 -24.46
CA ARG A 233 -3.55 -25.61 -24.25
C ARG A 233 -2.17 -26.18 -24.52
N ASP A 234 -1.82 -27.26 -23.82
CA ASP A 234 -0.49 -27.90 -23.94
C ASP A 234 -0.17 -28.34 -25.38
N VAL A 235 -1.22 -28.62 -26.17
CA VAL A 235 -1.11 -29.04 -27.58
C VAL A 235 -1.09 -27.89 -28.59
N ASP A 236 -1.35 -26.66 -28.18
CA ASP A 236 -1.41 -25.51 -29.07
C ASP A 236 -0.07 -24.76 -29.08
N GLU A 237 0.23 -24.08 -30.21
CA GLU A 237 1.41 -23.22 -30.32
C GLU A 237 1.10 -21.74 -29.95
N GLY A 238 -0.14 -21.30 -30.19
CA GLY A 238 -0.56 -19.91 -30.00
C GLY A 238 -0.87 -19.58 -28.53
N TRP A 239 -0.40 -18.42 -28.08
CA TRP A 239 -0.69 -17.89 -26.74
C TRP A 239 -1.89 -16.95 -26.77
N SER A 240 -2.79 -17.14 -25.81
CA SER A 240 -3.83 -16.18 -25.45
C SER A 240 -3.36 -15.36 -24.24
N LYS A 241 -3.86 -14.13 -24.11
CA LYS A 241 -3.60 -13.29 -22.92
C LYS A 241 -4.88 -13.19 -22.08
N THR A 242 -4.71 -13.01 -20.79
CA THR A 242 -5.82 -12.63 -19.90
C THR A 242 -6.33 -11.24 -20.28
N ASP A 243 -7.65 -11.08 -20.32
CA ASP A 243 -8.26 -9.77 -20.54
C ASP A 243 -7.90 -8.80 -19.41
N ILE A 244 -7.69 -7.54 -19.73
CA ILE A 244 -7.30 -6.49 -18.77
C ILE A 244 -8.33 -6.34 -17.64
N GLY A 245 -9.62 -6.57 -17.92
CA GLY A 245 -10.69 -6.56 -16.93
C GLY A 245 -10.62 -7.70 -15.91
N ASN A 246 -9.86 -8.74 -16.22
CA ASN A 246 -9.63 -9.92 -15.38
C ASN A 246 -8.29 -9.89 -14.67
N VAL A 247 -7.59 -8.73 -14.67
CA VAL A 247 -6.31 -8.53 -14.00
C VAL A 247 -6.44 -7.45 -12.95
N SER A 248 -5.97 -7.71 -11.75
CA SER A 248 -5.88 -6.74 -10.65
C SER A 248 -4.47 -6.71 -10.09
N LEU A 249 -4.06 -5.53 -9.58
CA LEU A 249 -2.78 -5.35 -8.90
C LEU A 249 -3.04 -4.72 -7.53
N GLU A 250 -2.67 -5.42 -6.48
CA GLU A 250 -2.80 -4.95 -5.11
C GLU A 250 -1.52 -5.24 -4.32
N GLY A 251 -0.92 -4.20 -3.74
CA GLY A 251 0.28 -4.32 -2.90
C GLY A 251 1.48 -5.01 -3.58
N GLY A 252 1.61 -4.90 -4.93
CA GLY A 252 2.65 -5.57 -5.69
C GLY A 252 2.35 -7.03 -6.04
N THR A 253 1.15 -7.52 -5.73
CA THR A 253 0.66 -8.83 -6.18
C THR A 253 -0.33 -8.64 -7.31
N MET A 254 0.02 -9.14 -8.49
CA MET A 254 -0.88 -9.24 -9.62
C MET A 254 -1.72 -10.51 -9.48
N THR A 255 -3.02 -10.38 -9.66
CA THR A 255 -3.96 -11.50 -9.78
C THR A 255 -4.60 -11.46 -11.15
N ALA A 256 -4.56 -12.57 -11.88
CA ALA A 256 -5.14 -12.70 -13.20
C ALA A 256 -6.07 -13.92 -13.26
N VAL A 257 -7.22 -13.75 -13.89
CA VAL A 257 -8.21 -14.81 -14.09
C VAL A 257 -8.27 -15.18 -15.57
N MET A 258 -7.89 -16.40 -15.88
CA MET A 258 -8.06 -17.02 -17.20
C MET A 258 -9.47 -17.57 -17.29
N THR A 259 -10.21 -17.21 -18.31
CA THR A 259 -11.62 -17.62 -18.53
C THR A 259 -11.78 -18.45 -19.79
N ASP A 260 -12.98 -19.03 -19.95
CA ASP A 260 -13.38 -19.81 -21.13
C ASP A 260 -12.46 -21.01 -21.43
N LEU A 261 -11.90 -21.59 -20.38
CA LEU A 261 -11.09 -22.79 -20.48
C LEU A 261 -11.95 -24.01 -20.75
N GLU A 262 -11.39 -24.99 -21.47
CA GLU A 262 -12.02 -26.28 -21.68
C GLU A 262 -11.86 -27.16 -20.43
N PRO A 263 -12.93 -27.87 -20.00
CA PRO A 263 -12.84 -28.81 -18.87
C PRO A 263 -11.87 -29.97 -19.14
N GLY A 264 -11.28 -30.52 -18.08
CA GLY A 264 -10.38 -31.70 -18.16
C GLY A 264 -9.16 -31.50 -19.05
N THR A 265 -8.78 -30.24 -19.31
CA THR A 265 -7.78 -29.89 -20.32
C THR A 265 -6.51 -29.38 -19.68
N LYS A 266 -5.39 -29.85 -20.20
CA LYS A 266 -4.07 -29.41 -19.75
C LYS A 266 -3.67 -28.11 -20.46
N TYR A 267 -3.25 -27.12 -19.65
CA TYR A 267 -2.79 -25.80 -20.07
C TYR A 267 -1.36 -25.54 -19.63
N VAL A 268 -0.69 -24.70 -20.39
CA VAL A 268 0.57 -24.05 -20.03
C VAL A 268 0.27 -22.56 -19.88
N CYS A 269 0.76 -21.93 -18.83
CA CYS A 269 0.65 -20.49 -18.62
C CYS A 269 1.96 -19.90 -18.12
N ARG A 270 2.10 -18.59 -18.29
CA ARG A 270 3.23 -17.82 -17.77
C ARG A 270 2.82 -16.38 -17.47
N PRO A 271 3.30 -15.77 -16.39
CA PRO A 271 3.05 -14.36 -16.14
C PRO A 271 3.84 -13.49 -17.11
N PHE A 272 3.31 -12.28 -17.39
CA PHE A 272 4.02 -11.28 -18.18
C PHE A 272 3.87 -9.87 -17.59
N LEU A 273 4.90 -9.05 -17.84
CA LEU A 273 4.91 -7.61 -17.56
C LEU A 273 5.58 -6.92 -18.74
N GLY A 274 4.81 -6.20 -19.54
CA GLY A 274 5.28 -5.68 -20.83
C GLY A 274 5.85 -6.79 -21.70
N ASP A 275 7.14 -6.69 -22.03
CA ASP A 275 7.86 -7.69 -22.84
C ASP A 275 8.51 -8.81 -22.00
N GLU A 276 8.58 -8.66 -20.68
CA GLU A 276 9.14 -9.67 -19.82
C GLU A 276 8.18 -10.85 -19.63
N ARG A 277 8.71 -12.06 -19.68
CA ARG A 277 7.97 -13.32 -19.50
C ARG A 277 8.57 -14.11 -18.35
N GLY A 278 7.72 -14.58 -17.46
CA GLY A 278 8.11 -15.49 -16.39
C GLY A 278 8.21 -16.93 -16.86
N GLN A 279 8.55 -17.79 -15.92
CA GLN A 279 8.64 -19.23 -16.18
C GLN A 279 7.28 -19.82 -16.49
N GLU A 280 7.25 -20.79 -17.39
CA GLU A 280 6.05 -21.54 -17.73
C GLU A 280 5.65 -22.45 -16.57
N GLN A 281 4.36 -22.49 -16.31
CA GLN A 281 3.70 -23.36 -15.33
C GLN A 281 2.61 -24.15 -16.05
N THR A 282 2.32 -25.36 -15.59
CA THR A 282 1.28 -26.18 -16.16
C THR A 282 0.16 -26.42 -15.14
N PHE A 283 -1.06 -26.50 -15.62
CA PHE A 283 -2.21 -26.89 -14.82
C PHE A 283 -3.20 -27.70 -15.67
N THR A 284 -4.11 -28.37 -15.00
CA THR A 284 -5.22 -29.06 -15.67
C THR A 284 -6.50 -28.54 -15.05
N THR A 285 -7.46 -28.19 -15.88
CA THR A 285 -8.81 -27.81 -15.42
C THR A 285 -9.54 -29.03 -14.91
N ASP A 286 -10.45 -28.82 -13.97
CA ASP A 286 -11.31 -29.88 -13.47
C ASP A 286 -12.23 -30.39 -14.57
N ASP A 287 -12.57 -31.66 -14.51
CA ASP A 287 -13.62 -32.24 -15.35
C ASP A 287 -14.99 -31.67 -15.00
N VAL A 288 -15.90 -31.70 -15.94
CA VAL A 288 -17.31 -31.43 -15.66
C VAL A 288 -17.82 -32.53 -14.75
N VAL A 289 -18.23 -32.16 -13.55
CA VAL A 289 -18.93 -33.07 -12.67
C VAL A 289 -20.39 -33.08 -13.14
N ASP A 290 -20.80 -34.19 -13.73
CA ASP A 290 -22.21 -34.43 -13.98
C ASP A 290 -22.91 -34.60 -12.64
N ILE A 291 -23.82 -33.71 -12.32
CA ILE A 291 -24.64 -33.82 -11.12
C ILE A 291 -25.88 -34.64 -11.51
N PRO A 292 -25.98 -35.90 -11.09
CA PRO A 292 -27.06 -36.74 -11.47
C PRO A 292 -28.41 -36.12 -11.15
N ASN A 293 -29.36 -36.22 -12.09
CA ASN A 293 -30.69 -35.66 -11.96
C ASN A 293 -30.73 -34.16 -11.59
N MET A 294 -29.83 -33.36 -12.18
CA MET A 294 -29.77 -31.93 -11.94
C MET A 294 -31.04 -31.17 -12.38
N SER A 295 -31.77 -31.73 -13.35
CA SER A 295 -33.07 -31.22 -13.82
C SER A 295 -34.21 -31.51 -12.86
N PHE A 296 -34.01 -32.42 -11.91
CA PHE A 296 -35.04 -32.94 -11.00
C PHE A 296 -36.20 -33.64 -11.73
N GLU A 297 -36.00 -34.14 -12.95
CA GLU A 297 -37.03 -34.87 -13.71
C GLU A 297 -37.10 -36.35 -13.36
N GLU A 298 -36.07 -36.91 -12.72
CA GLU A 298 -36.04 -38.30 -12.29
C GLU A 298 -36.52 -38.41 -10.85
N TRP A 299 -37.67 -39.06 -10.69
CA TRP A 299 -38.33 -39.23 -9.40
C TRP A 299 -38.51 -40.68 -9.05
N PHE A 300 -38.32 -40.99 -7.77
CA PHE A 300 -38.56 -42.33 -7.22
C PHE A 300 -39.78 -42.29 -6.31
N ASN A 301 -40.74 -43.18 -6.57
CA ASN A 301 -41.92 -43.31 -5.72
C ASN A 301 -41.71 -44.37 -4.64
N LYS A 302 -41.83 -43.98 -3.41
CA LYS A 302 -41.85 -44.88 -2.24
C LYS A 302 -43.14 -44.68 -1.46
N ARG A 303 -43.94 -45.72 -1.36
CA ARG A 303 -45.17 -45.66 -0.58
C ARG A 303 -44.88 -45.66 0.92
N LYS A 304 -45.31 -44.61 1.61
CA LYS A 304 -45.17 -44.45 3.06
C LYS A 304 -46.52 -44.07 3.65
N ASN A 305 -46.97 -44.80 4.67
CA ASN A 305 -48.24 -44.53 5.36
C ASN A 305 -49.48 -44.44 4.42
N ASN A 306 -49.59 -45.33 3.46
CA ASN A 306 -50.62 -45.35 2.42
C ASN A 306 -50.64 -44.14 1.45
N HIS A 307 -49.59 -43.35 1.43
CA HIS A 307 -49.41 -42.23 0.50
C HIS A 307 -48.23 -42.48 -0.44
N ASP A 308 -48.36 -42.06 -1.67
CA ASP A 308 -47.23 -42.02 -2.60
C ASP A 308 -46.31 -40.85 -2.26
N CYS A 309 -45.04 -41.16 -2.01
CA CYS A 309 -44.02 -40.17 -1.75
C CYS A 309 -43.01 -40.19 -2.88
N TRP A 310 -42.80 -39.06 -3.51
CA TRP A 310 -41.87 -38.91 -4.64
C TRP A 310 -40.57 -38.27 -4.15
N PHE A 311 -39.45 -38.81 -4.56
CA PHE A 311 -38.14 -38.37 -4.21
C PHE A 311 -37.27 -38.22 -5.46
N PRO A 312 -36.42 -37.24 -5.57
CA PRO A 312 -35.52 -37.06 -6.69
C PRO A 312 -34.30 -38.00 -6.60
N TYR A 313 -34.55 -39.31 -6.64
CA TYR A 313 -33.54 -40.35 -6.59
C TYR A 313 -33.50 -41.17 -7.88
N ALA A 314 -32.35 -41.77 -8.16
CA ALA A 314 -32.28 -42.90 -9.06
C ALA A 314 -32.80 -44.18 -8.38
N GLU A 315 -33.58 -44.99 -9.08
CA GLU A 315 -34.12 -46.25 -8.56
C GLU A 315 -32.96 -47.22 -8.28
N GLY A 316 -32.93 -47.75 -7.03
CA GLY A 316 -31.98 -48.79 -6.63
C GLY A 316 -30.59 -48.35 -6.20
N GLY A 317 -30.30 -47.05 -6.12
CA GLY A 317 -29.03 -46.50 -5.70
C GLY A 317 -29.08 -45.59 -4.46
N ALA A 318 -27.94 -45.09 -4.05
CA ALA A 318 -27.88 -44.00 -3.11
C ALA A 318 -28.57 -42.77 -3.72
N PRO A 319 -29.38 -42.02 -2.96
CA PRO A 319 -30.04 -40.84 -3.49
C PRO A 319 -29.01 -39.78 -3.92
N TYR A 320 -29.17 -39.26 -5.13
CA TYR A 320 -28.34 -38.13 -5.59
C TYR A 320 -28.67 -36.86 -4.85
N TRP A 321 -29.91 -36.75 -4.34
CA TRP A 321 -30.41 -35.61 -3.60
C TRP A 321 -31.06 -36.06 -2.30
N ALA A 322 -30.70 -35.37 -1.20
CA ALA A 322 -31.34 -35.59 0.09
C ALA A 322 -32.40 -34.51 0.32
N THR A 323 -33.58 -34.96 0.76
CA THR A 323 -34.63 -34.06 1.25
C THR A 323 -34.44 -33.85 2.74
N GLY A 324 -34.46 -32.60 3.21
CA GLY A 324 -34.33 -32.26 4.64
C GLY A 324 -35.52 -32.73 5.49
N ASN A 325 -36.61 -33.15 4.87
CA ASN A 325 -37.77 -33.72 5.52
C ASN A 325 -37.96 -35.17 5.08
N ASP A 326 -38.01 -36.06 6.05
CA ASP A 326 -38.14 -37.48 5.82
C ASP A 326 -39.49 -37.80 5.14
N GLY A 327 -39.52 -37.78 3.83
CA GLY A 327 -40.59 -38.28 3.01
C GLY A 327 -41.72 -37.31 2.71
N ILE A 328 -41.45 -36.11 2.31
CA ILE A 328 -42.50 -35.11 2.10
C ILE A 328 -42.59 -34.53 0.68
N ALA A 329 -42.62 -35.32 -0.32
CA ALA A 329 -43.44 -34.93 -1.44
C ALA A 329 -44.64 -35.85 -1.46
N MET A 330 -45.71 -35.48 -0.78
CA MET A 330 -46.96 -36.26 -0.82
C MET A 330 -47.81 -35.70 -1.93
N VAL A 331 -48.04 -36.52 -2.95
CA VAL A 331 -49.13 -36.30 -3.88
C VAL A 331 -50.29 -37.13 -3.34
N SER A 332 -51.26 -36.51 -2.66
CA SER A 332 -52.53 -37.13 -2.35
C SER A 332 -53.58 -36.76 -3.38
N ASP A 333 -54.51 -37.63 -3.64
CA ASP A 333 -55.65 -37.35 -4.52
C ASP A 333 -56.31 -36.02 -4.12
N GLY A 334 -56.31 -35.06 -5.02
CA GLY A 334 -56.92 -33.74 -4.84
C GLY A 334 -56.07 -32.70 -4.17
N ALA A 335 -54.83 -32.98 -3.80
CA ALA A 335 -53.91 -31.94 -3.32
C ALA A 335 -53.25 -31.22 -4.48
N THR A 336 -53.40 -29.90 -4.52
CA THR A 336 -52.72 -29.08 -5.51
C THR A 336 -51.42 -28.59 -4.88
N TYR A 337 -50.29 -29.06 -5.35
CA TYR A 337 -48.98 -28.52 -4.98
C TYR A 337 -48.63 -27.41 -5.95
N PRO A 338 -48.02 -26.31 -5.48
CA PRO A 338 -47.55 -25.26 -6.36
C PRO A 338 -46.43 -25.82 -7.24
N VAL A 339 -46.69 -25.96 -8.51
CA VAL A 339 -45.68 -26.23 -9.53
C VAL A 339 -45.29 -24.90 -10.20
N THR A 340 -44.08 -24.78 -10.62
CA THR A 340 -43.61 -23.60 -11.37
C THR A 340 -43.59 -23.91 -12.85
N ASP A 341 -44.04 -22.98 -13.66
CA ASP A 341 -43.89 -23.00 -15.12
C ASP A 341 -42.53 -22.36 -15.55
N LYS A 342 -41.78 -21.84 -14.58
CA LYS A 342 -40.49 -21.22 -14.80
C LYS A 342 -39.35 -22.13 -14.33
N VAL A 343 -39.19 -23.23 -15.02
CA VAL A 343 -38.09 -24.15 -14.77
C VAL A 343 -36.87 -23.75 -15.59
N LYS A 344 -35.68 -23.99 -15.05
CA LYS A 344 -34.45 -23.75 -15.78
C LYS A 344 -34.25 -24.79 -16.90
N GLU A 345 -34.61 -26.00 -16.60
CA GLU A 345 -34.50 -27.16 -17.47
C GLU A 345 -35.53 -28.19 -17.01
N GLY A 346 -36.07 -28.98 -17.93
CA GLY A 346 -37.02 -29.99 -17.60
C GLY A 346 -38.48 -29.48 -17.56
N ARG A 347 -39.33 -30.20 -16.85
CA ARG A 347 -40.79 -30.02 -16.85
C ARG A 347 -41.35 -29.43 -15.55
N TYR A 348 -40.66 -29.65 -14.43
CA TYR A 348 -41.08 -29.26 -13.07
C TYR A 348 -39.96 -28.59 -12.30
#